data_1bf777040465acbc7c34ef83ba0248df
#
_entry.id   1bf777040465acbc7c34ef83ba0248df
#
_cell.length_a   1.000
_cell.length_b   1.000
_cell.length_c   1.000
_cell.angle_alpha   90.00
_cell.angle_beta   90.00
_cell.angle_gamma   90.00
#
_symmetry.space_group_name_H-M   'P 1'
#
loop_
_entity.id
_entity.type
_entity.pdbx_description
1 polymer ?
#
loop_
_entity_poly.entity_id
_entity_poly.type
_entity_poly.pdbx_seq_one_letter_code
_entity_poly.pdbx_strand_id
1 'polypeptide(L)'
;MIKTRLTRAALMCAALFSSAALGAEPADHGAAKKTPVNEMCPIGKEPIVETAGTVDYKGKAIGLCCPGCGEQFLAWDEARKDEFVMLAAAHKEPGQEQHGAKPQNDKPWGEPYTLDTCPVSGEKLGEMGEPVVKEYDGREVRLCCAGCIKKFEADKDRYWREIDERIIKDQRRFYPTDKCLVTGEPLVENGQDNATEMVFGNRLIRLCCKMCVRKFKADPESFIKALDEETIEAQRKDYPLTDCVVGGGALGSMGDPVEMVVAGRLIRLCCAGCEPKIKSDPLKYIAMVDAAWNERGKFMPEHDDAHGSDHADHDGHPHE
;
A
#
# COMPACT_ATOMS: atom_id res chain seq x y z
N MET A 1 9.73 -64.17 49.26
CA MET A 1 10.10 -64.45 50.64
C MET A 1 10.30 -63.09 51.32
N ILE A 2 9.37 -62.85 52.19
CA ILE A 2 9.51 -62.46 53.61
C ILE A 2 9.82 -60.97 53.75
N LYS A 3 8.79 -60.22 54.04
CA LYS A 3 8.21 -59.77 55.36
C LYS A 3 9.01 -58.63 55.98
N THR A 4 8.29 -57.60 56.19
CA THR A 4 7.62 -57.01 57.39
C THR A 4 8.52 -56.05 58.15
N ARG A 5 8.12 -54.95 58.65
CA ARG A 5 7.08 -54.34 59.47
C ARG A 5 7.62 -53.02 59.95
N LEU A 6 6.85 -51.98 59.94
CA LEU A 6 6.17 -51.29 61.06
C LEU A 6 7.02 -50.86 62.25
N THR A 7 6.98 -49.60 62.59
CA THR A 7 6.37 -48.97 63.80
C THR A 7 6.83 -47.52 63.88
N ARG A 8 5.96 -46.58 63.93
CA ARG A 8 5.17 -45.95 65.03
C ARG A 8 6.02 -45.16 66.01
N ALA A 9 5.58 -44.01 66.15
CA ALA A 9 5.22 -43.17 67.31
C ALA A 9 6.18 -41.98 67.47
N ALA A 10 5.69 -40.83 67.38
CA ALA A 10 4.83 -40.04 68.25
C ALA A 10 5.61 -39.00 69.04
N LEU A 11 5.18 -37.84 68.92
CA LEU A 11 4.74 -36.86 69.91
C LEU A 11 5.74 -35.74 70.31
N MET A 12 5.18 -34.60 70.16
CA MET A 12 5.07 -33.42 71.07
C MET A 12 6.13 -32.30 71.02
N CYS A 13 5.52 -31.20 70.72
CA CYS A 13 5.44 -29.93 71.47
C CYS A 13 6.53 -28.92 71.24
N ALA A 14 6.05 -27.90 70.81
CA ALA A 14 5.76 -26.58 71.37
C ALA A 14 6.67 -25.45 70.96
N ALA A 15 6.00 -24.52 70.40
CA ALA A 15 5.86 -23.15 70.78
C ALA A 15 6.83 -22.11 70.23
N LEU A 16 6.20 -21.22 69.45
CA LEU A 16 6.32 -19.78 69.51
C LEU A 16 7.67 -19.14 69.16
N PHE A 17 7.72 -18.47 68.04
CA PHE A 17 7.80 -17.00 68.04
C PHE A 17 7.54 -16.42 66.65
N SER A 18 6.62 -15.52 66.68
CA SER A 18 6.18 -14.58 65.70
C SER A 18 7.32 -13.77 65.14
N SER A 19 7.38 -13.65 63.78
CA SER A 19 7.85 -12.41 63.17
C SER A 19 7.19 -12.31 61.81
N ALA A 20 6.23 -11.44 61.72
CA ALA A 20 5.57 -11.01 60.52
C ALA A 20 6.57 -10.25 59.65
N ALA A 21 6.89 -10.86 58.47
CA ALA A 21 7.41 -10.10 57.34
C ALA A 21 6.26 -9.94 56.36
N LEU A 22 5.69 -8.75 56.33
CA LEU A 22 4.77 -8.32 55.31
C LEU A 22 5.50 -8.33 53.95
N GLY A 23 5.32 -9.40 53.20
CA GLY A 23 5.56 -9.42 51.78
C GLY A 23 4.43 -8.67 51.08
N ALA A 24 4.69 -7.44 50.70
CA ALA A 24 3.79 -6.73 49.81
C ALA A 24 3.84 -7.42 48.45
N GLU A 25 2.77 -8.15 48.10
CA GLU A 25 2.48 -8.50 46.72
C GLU A 25 2.25 -7.21 45.94
N PRO A 26 2.84 -7.03 44.75
CA PRO A 26 2.45 -5.94 43.89
C PRO A 26 1.03 -6.21 43.41
N ALA A 27 0.10 -5.38 43.86
CA ALA A 27 -1.24 -5.32 43.36
C ALA A 27 -1.18 -5.02 41.85
N ASP A 28 -1.47 -6.01 41.06
CA ASP A 28 -1.81 -5.85 39.63
C ASP A 28 -3.16 -5.12 39.60
N HIS A 29 -3.08 -3.80 39.60
CA HIS A 29 -4.20 -2.96 39.20
C HIS A 29 -4.25 -3.00 37.68
N GLY A 30 -5.10 -3.85 37.12
CA GLY A 30 -5.55 -3.83 35.73
C GLY A 30 -6.08 -2.44 35.37
N ALA A 31 -5.20 -1.49 35.17
CA ALA A 31 -5.52 -0.19 34.59
C ALA A 31 -5.91 -0.45 33.14
N ALA A 32 -7.17 -0.16 32.81
CA ALA A 32 -7.67 -0.18 31.46
C ALA A 32 -6.63 0.53 30.55
N LYS A 33 -6.09 -0.19 29.56
CA LYS A 33 -5.11 0.36 28.61
C LYS A 33 -5.73 1.58 27.93
N LYS A 34 -5.26 2.77 28.30
CA LYS A 34 -5.70 4.02 27.68
C LYS A 34 -5.21 4.04 26.25
N THR A 35 -6.09 4.30 25.29
CA THR A 35 -5.72 4.46 23.89
C THR A 35 -4.82 5.70 23.73
N PRO A 36 -3.65 5.61 23.07
CA PRO A 36 -2.79 6.76 22.81
C PRO A 36 -3.52 7.87 22.06
N VAL A 37 -3.19 9.13 22.35
CA VAL A 37 -3.76 10.31 21.66
C VAL A 37 -3.05 10.61 20.33
N ASN A 38 -1.90 10.00 20.07
CA ASN A 38 -1.06 10.20 18.90
C ASN A 38 -0.93 8.90 18.11
N GLU A 39 -0.64 9.01 16.82
CA GLU A 39 -0.33 7.89 15.91
C GLU A 39 1.17 7.80 15.60
N MET A 40 1.88 8.92 15.69
CA MET A 40 3.31 9.02 15.43
C MET A 40 4.06 9.37 16.72
N CYS A 41 5.18 8.69 16.96
CA CYS A 41 6.04 8.94 18.09
C CYS A 41 6.57 10.40 18.07
N PRO A 42 6.46 11.17 19.17
CA PRO A 42 6.94 12.56 19.20
C PRO A 42 8.45 12.69 19.03
N ILE A 43 9.19 11.65 19.35
CA ILE A 43 10.65 11.60 19.33
C ILE A 43 11.17 11.01 18.03
N GLY A 44 10.84 9.73 17.77
CA GLY A 44 11.37 8.98 16.61
C GLY A 44 10.71 9.35 15.29
N LYS A 45 9.58 10.09 15.30
CA LYS A 45 8.80 10.44 14.09
C LYS A 45 8.32 9.22 13.29
N GLU A 46 8.24 8.08 13.93
CA GLU A 46 7.79 6.80 13.38
C GLU A 46 6.43 6.41 13.97
N PRO A 47 5.66 5.53 13.31
CA PRO A 47 4.42 5.01 13.86
C PRO A 47 4.63 4.41 15.25
N ILE A 48 3.65 4.62 16.15
CA ILE A 48 3.69 4.02 17.48
C ILE A 48 3.53 2.50 17.39
N VAL A 49 4.20 1.77 18.29
CA VAL A 49 4.08 0.32 18.39
C VAL A 49 3.62 -0.07 19.80
N GLU A 50 2.69 -1.01 19.91
CA GLU A 50 2.13 -1.41 21.21
C GLU A 50 3.18 -1.94 22.19
N THR A 51 4.22 -2.59 21.69
CA THR A 51 5.32 -3.15 22.47
C THR A 51 6.25 -2.11 23.08
N ALA A 52 6.27 -0.89 22.55
CA ALA A 52 7.06 0.22 23.09
C ALA A 52 6.42 0.87 24.31
N GLY A 53 5.14 0.56 24.57
CA GLY A 53 4.38 1.11 25.68
C GLY A 53 3.90 2.54 25.45
N THR A 54 3.36 3.14 26.51
CA THR A 54 2.85 4.51 26.50
C THR A 54 3.38 5.28 27.73
N VAL A 55 3.48 6.60 27.59
CA VAL A 55 3.74 7.51 28.71
C VAL A 55 2.47 8.28 29.02
N ASP A 56 2.08 8.36 30.30
CA ASP A 56 0.96 9.22 30.73
C ASP A 56 1.46 10.66 30.91
N TYR A 57 0.80 11.59 30.26
CA TYR A 57 1.05 13.02 30.43
C TYR A 57 -0.28 13.76 30.58
N LYS A 58 -0.50 14.34 31.75
CA LYS A 58 -1.76 15.05 32.13
C LYS A 58 -3.00 14.22 31.85
N GLY A 59 -2.95 12.91 32.16
CA GLY A 59 -4.06 11.98 31.98
C GLY A 59 -4.28 11.45 30.56
N LYS A 60 -3.44 11.83 29.61
CA LYS A 60 -3.45 11.35 28.22
C LYS A 60 -2.31 10.37 27.99
N ALA A 61 -2.58 9.24 27.32
CA ALA A 61 -1.56 8.27 26.95
C ALA A 61 -0.86 8.73 25.67
N ILE A 62 0.47 8.79 25.70
CA ILE A 62 1.32 9.13 24.56
C ILE A 62 1.99 7.85 24.07
N GLY A 63 1.70 7.44 22.85
CA GLY A 63 2.29 6.26 22.21
C GLY A 63 3.71 6.52 21.70
N LEU A 64 4.53 5.49 21.72
CA LEU A 64 5.95 5.53 21.39
C LEU A 64 6.29 4.51 20.31
N CYS A 65 7.38 4.73 19.58
CA CYS A 65 7.92 3.77 18.61
C CYS A 65 8.97 2.83 19.24
N CYS A 66 9.57 3.22 20.38
CA CYS A 66 10.54 2.41 21.11
C CYS A 66 10.56 2.79 22.60
N PRO A 67 11.02 1.91 23.52
CA PRO A 67 11.03 2.18 24.97
C PRO A 67 11.84 3.41 25.38
N GLY A 68 12.93 3.71 24.68
CA GLY A 68 13.79 4.87 25.00
C GLY A 68 13.19 6.23 24.67
N CYS A 69 12.14 6.28 23.86
CA CYS A 69 11.48 7.53 23.49
C CYS A 69 10.68 8.15 24.66
N GLY A 70 10.28 7.34 25.64
CA GLY A 70 9.51 7.81 26.79
C GLY A 70 10.28 8.80 27.66
N GLU A 71 11.52 8.48 28.01
CA GLU A 71 12.38 9.34 28.80
C GLU A 71 12.67 10.67 28.09
N GLN A 72 12.91 10.60 26.78
CA GLN A 72 13.19 11.78 25.97
C GLN A 72 11.95 12.69 25.86
N PHE A 73 10.75 12.12 25.73
CA PHE A 73 9.51 12.90 25.76
C PHE A 73 9.30 13.58 27.11
N LEU A 74 9.52 12.86 28.20
CA LEU A 74 9.38 13.42 29.56
C LEU A 74 10.40 14.54 29.85
N ALA A 75 11.58 14.48 29.22
CA ALA A 75 12.62 15.50 29.31
C ALA A 75 12.30 16.81 28.58
N TRP A 76 11.28 16.85 27.70
CA TRP A 76 10.84 18.09 27.07
C TRP A 76 10.33 19.08 28.13
N ASP A 77 10.42 20.38 27.82
CA ASP A 77 9.73 21.41 28.59
C ASP A 77 8.20 21.24 28.54
N GLU A 78 7.51 21.81 29.49
CA GLU A 78 6.06 21.62 29.63
C GLU A 78 5.28 22.22 28.48
N ALA A 79 5.73 23.38 27.96
CA ALA A 79 5.07 24.08 26.86
C ALA A 79 5.10 23.23 25.57
N ARG A 80 6.23 22.60 25.26
CA ARG A 80 6.39 21.71 24.10
C ARG A 80 5.57 20.43 24.22
N LYS A 81 5.47 19.86 25.43
CA LYS A 81 4.60 18.70 25.69
C LYS A 81 3.12 19.06 25.51
N ASP A 82 2.71 20.23 26.02
CA ASP A 82 1.33 20.71 25.92
C ASP A 82 0.96 21.00 24.46
N GLU A 83 1.83 21.65 23.69
CA GLU A 83 1.64 21.89 22.26
C GLU A 83 1.48 20.57 21.50
N PHE A 84 2.37 19.61 21.73
CA PHE A 84 2.25 18.29 21.11
C PHE A 84 0.94 17.60 21.41
N VAL A 85 0.53 17.59 22.69
CA VAL A 85 -0.71 16.94 23.11
C VAL A 85 -1.95 17.64 22.58
N MET A 86 -1.91 18.96 22.48
CA MET A 86 -2.99 19.76 21.91
C MET A 86 -3.14 19.45 20.39
N LEU A 87 -2.05 19.42 19.64
CA LEU A 87 -2.06 19.06 18.22
C LEU A 87 -2.50 17.60 18.01
N ALA A 88 -1.98 16.67 18.81
CA ALA A 88 -2.36 15.25 18.72
C ALA A 88 -3.83 15.01 19.07
N ALA A 89 -4.40 15.78 20.01
CA ALA A 89 -5.82 15.71 20.38
C ALA A 89 -6.74 16.37 19.34
N ALA A 90 -6.30 17.44 18.70
CA ALA A 90 -7.05 18.11 17.63
C ALA A 90 -7.24 17.21 16.39
N HIS A 91 -6.35 16.25 16.18
CA HIS A 91 -6.47 15.24 15.11
C HIS A 91 -7.44 14.10 15.44
N LYS A 92 -8.07 14.09 16.62
CA LYS A 92 -8.91 12.97 17.11
C LYS A 92 -10.38 13.34 17.38
N GLU A 93 -10.86 14.49 16.94
CA GLU A 93 -12.29 14.85 17.06
C GLU A 93 -13.12 13.97 16.08
N PRO A 94 -14.19 13.27 16.56
CA PRO A 94 -15.05 12.47 15.70
C PRO A 94 -16.02 13.39 14.96
N GLY A 95 -15.77 13.70 13.70
CA GLY A 95 -16.78 14.41 12.89
C GLY A 95 -16.30 15.31 11.77
N GLN A 96 -15.02 15.36 11.45
CA GLN A 96 -14.56 15.96 10.20
C GLN A 96 -13.78 14.93 9.42
N GLU A 97 -14.36 14.46 8.32
CA GLU A 97 -13.66 13.70 7.28
C GLU A 97 -12.52 14.57 6.78
N GLN A 98 -11.35 14.45 7.42
CA GLN A 98 -10.14 15.07 6.92
C GLN A 98 -9.65 14.24 5.74
N HIS A 99 -9.73 14.84 4.58
CA HIS A 99 -9.15 14.39 3.33
C HIS A 99 -7.63 14.29 3.47
N GLY A 100 -7.17 13.13 3.87
CA GLY A 100 -5.79 12.79 4.15
C GLY A 100 -5.68 11.38 4.71
N ALA A 101 -6.72 10.56 4.50
CA ALA A 101 -6.66 9.14 4.82
C ALA A 101 -5.57 8.52 3.94
N LYS A 102 -4.47 8.05 4.57
CA LYS A 102 -3.62 7.02 3.98
C LYS A 102 -4.56 5.98 3.35
N PRO A 103 -4.36 5.60 2.09
CA PRO A 103 -5.05 4.44 1.57
C PRO A 103 -4.67 3.26 2.47
N GLN A 104 -5.62 2.83 3.32
CA GLN A 104 -5.55 1.54 3.98
C GLN A 104 -5.85 0.50 2.90
N ASN A 105 -4.88 0.29 2.05
CA ASN A 105 -4.93 -0.79 1.09
C ASN A 105 -4.29 -2.03 1.72
N ASP A 106 -4.91 -2.47 2.84
CA ASP A 106 -4.57 -3.74 3.50
C ASP A 106 -5.10 -4.96 2.72
N LYS A 107 -5.74 -4.72 1.59
CA LYS A 107 -6.13 -5.78 0.67
C LYS A 107 -4.97 -6.07 -0.26
N PRO A 108 -4.44 -7.30 -0.29
CA PRO A 108 -3.23 -7.64 -1.05
C PRO A 108 -3.35 -7.45 -2.57
N TRP A 109 -4.54 -7.21 -3.10
CA TRP A 109 -4.82 -7.02 -4.53
C TRP A 109 -5.21 -5.60 -4.94
N GLY A 110 -5.18 -4.63 -4.01
CA GLY A 110 -5.49 -3.23 -4.34
C GLY A 110 -4.27 -2.49 -4.81
N GLU A 111 -4.19 -2.21 -6.10
CA GLU A 111 -3.19 -1.33 -6.69
C GLU A 111 -3.58 0.13 -6.50
N PRO A 112 -2.64 1.05 -6.31
CA PRO A 112 -2.94 2.47 -6.32
C PRO A 112 -3.44 2.90 -7.71
N TYR A 113 -4.16 4.02 -7.76
CA TYR A 113 -4.53 4.66 -9.02
C TYR A 113 -3.29 5.24 -9.69
N THR A 114 -3.00 4.80 -10.92
CA THR A 114 -1.75 5.12 -11.61
C THR A 114 -1.93 5.90 -12.91
N LEU A 115 -3.13 6.44 -13.16
CA LEU A 115 -3.35 7.38 -14.24
C LEU A 115 -3.07 8.81 -13.77
N ASP A 116 -2.48 9.62 -14.63
CA ASP A 116 -2.02 10.97 -14.29
C ASP A 116 -3.09 12.05 -14.36
N THR A 117 -4.30 11.69 -14.78
CA THR A 117 -5.42 12.63 -14.94
C THR A 117 -6.65 12.21 -14.16
N CYS A 118 -7.47 13.20 -13.78
CA CYS A 118 -8.77 12.99 -13.17
C CYS A 118 -9.75 12.36 -14.19
N PRO A 119 -10.41 11.23 -13.86
CA PRO A 119 -11.32 10.57 -14.81
C PRO A 119 -12.59 11.39 -15.10
N VAL A 120 -12.88 12.38 -14.26
CA VAL A 120 -14.10 13.19 -14.39
C VAL A 120 -13.90 14.45 -15.22
N SER A 121 -12.77 15.16 -15.00
CA SER A 121 -12.48 16.43 -15.67
C SER A 121 -11.44 16.31 -16.79
N GLY A 122 -10.65 15.22 -16.81
CA GLY A 122 -9.50 15.11 -17.69
C GLY A 122 -8.27 15.91 -17.24
N GLU A 123 -8.41 16.73 -16.20
CA GLU A 123 -7.32 17.57 -15.68
C GLU A 123 -6.19 16.73 -15.08
N LYS A 124 -4.96 17.19 -15.23
CA LYS A 124 -3.81 16.52 -14.66
C LYS A 124 -3.86 16.57 -13.13
N LEU A 125 -3.61 15.43 -12.51
CA LEU A 125 -3.59 15.32 -11.05
C LEU A 125 -2.37 16.07 -10.49
N GLY A 126 -2.61 16.86 -9.44
CA GLY A 126 -1.57 17.66 -8.80
C GLY A 126 -1.51 19.12 -9.26
N GLU A 127 -2.07 19.49 -10.41
CA GLU A 127 -2.07 20.90 -10.88
C GLU A 127 -2.99 21.81 -10.07
N MET A 128 -4.09 21.25 -9.54
CA MET A 128 -5.05 21.99 -8.72
C MET A 128 -4.84 21.81 -7.21
N GLY A 129 -3.70 21.26 -6.78
CA GLY A 129 -3.40 20.88 -5.42
C GLY A 129 -3.34 19.36 -5.26
N GLU A 130 -3.29 18.90 -4.00
CA GLU A 130 -3.22 17.46 -3.71
C GLU A 130 -4.47 16.73 -4.19
N PRO A 131 -4.34 15.64 -4.97
CA PRO A 131 -5.47 14.89 -5.46
C PRO A 131 -6.31 14.29 -4.33
N VAL A 132 -7.63 14.32 -4.49
CA VAL A 132 -8.55 13.66 -3.57
C VAL A 132 -8.55 12.16 -3.86
N VAL A 133 -8.08 11.36 -2.91
CA VAL A 133 -8.07 9.91 -2.99
C VAL A 133 -9.39 9.36 -2.44
N LYS A 134 -10.05 8.51 -3.21
CA LYS A 134 -11.25 7.77 -2.80
C LYS A 134 -11.08 6.29 -3.11
N GLU A 135 -11.75 5.46 -2.31
CA GLU A 135 -11.81 4.02 -2.52
C GLU A 135 -13.28 3.57 -2.66
N TYR A 136 -13.56 2.78 -3.68
CA TYR A 136 -14.86 2.15 -3.90
C TYR A 136 -14.66 0.66 -4.15
N ASP A 137 -15.26 -0.17 -3.32
CA ASP A 137 -15.20 -1.64 -3.42
C ASP A 137 -13.77 -2.21 -3.47
N GLY A 138 -12.85 -1.59 -2.72
CA GLY A 138 -11.44 -1.98 -2.66
C GLY A 138 -10.61 -1.49 -3.85
N ARG A 139 -11.10 -0.52 -4.61
CA ARG A 139 -10.43 0.08 -5.76
C ARG A 139 -10.24 1.58 -5.57
N GLU A 140 -8.99 2.03 -5.65
CA GLU A 140 -8.63 3.44 -5.52
C GLU A 140 -8.95 4.23 -6.79
N VAL A 141 -9.41 5.46 -6.64
CA VAL A 141 -9.49 6.49 -7.69
C VAL A 141 -8.96 7.81 -7.16
N ARG A 142 -8.26 8.56 -7.99
CA ARG A 142 -7.78 9.92 -7.67
C ARG A 142 -8.49 10.97 -8.51
N LEU A 143 -8.99 11.98 -7.84
CA LEU A 143 -9.78 13.07 -8.43
C LEU A 143 -9.04 14.40 -8.20
N CYS A 144 -9.13 15.33 -9.15
CA CYS A 144 -8.43 16.61 -9.03
C CYS A 144 -8.99 17.52 -7.93
N CYS A 145 -10.29 17.35 -7.56
CA CYS A 145 -10.93 18.15 -6.54
C CYS A 145 -12.19 17.49 -5.96
N ALA A 146 -12.69 17.99 -4.83
CA ALA A 146 -13.89 17.50 -4.17
C ALA A 146 -15.16 17.61 -5.05
N GLY A 147 -15.23 18.58 -5.97
CA GLY A 147 -16.35 18.72 -6.91
C GLY A 147 -16.50 17.54 -7.88
N CYS A 148 -15.42 16.83 -8.16
CA CYS A 148 -15.44 15.65 -9.01
C CYS A 148 -16.02 14.41 -8.33
N ILE A 149 -16.04 14.35 -6.99
CA ILE A 149 -16.58 13.21 -6.24
C ILE A 149 -18.04 12.97 -6.60
N LYS A 150 -18.88 14.00 -6.49
CA LYS A 150 -20.33 13.88 -6.79
C LYS A 150 -20.60 13.47 -8.25
N LYS A 151 -19.79 13.95 -9.18
CA LYS A 151 -19.94 13.59 -10.61
C LYS A 151 -19.52 12.14 -10.84
N PHE A 152 -18.42 11.70 -10.22
CA PHE A 152 -17.97 10.32 -10.27
C PHE A 152 -19.03 9.37 -9.70
N GLU A 153 -19.58 9.69 -8.52
CA GLU A 153 -20.59 8.89 -7.83
C GLU A 153 -21.91 8.81 -8.59
N ALA A 154 -22.26 9.84 -9.37
CA ALA A 154 -23.48 9.86 -10.18
C ALA A 154 -23.43 8.90 -11.38
N ASP A 155 -22.24 8.57 -11.89
CA ASP A 155 -22.07 7.68 -13.06
C ASP A 155 -20.79 6.85 -12.95
N LYS A 156 -20.66 6.11 -11.83
CA LYS A 156 -19.49 5.29 -11.53
C LYS A 156 -19.16 4.29 -12.64
N ASP A 157 -20.18 3.66 -13.21
CA ASP A 157 -19.99 2.61 -14.21
C ASP A 157 -19.33 3.14 -15.49
N ARG A 158 -19.67 4.36 -15.89
CA ARG A 158 -19.04 5.01 -17.03
C ARG A 158 -17.59 5.34 -16.73
N TYR A 159 -17.32 6.02 -15.61
CA TYR A 159 -15.96 6.41 -15.26
C TYR A 159 -15.04 5.21 -15.02
N TRP A 160 -15.57 4.12 -14.43
CA TRP A 160 -14.79 2.90 -14.28
C TRP A 160 -14.43 2.25 -15.61
N ARG A 161 -15.34 2.26 -16.61
CA ARG A 161 -14.99 1.76 -17.95
C ARG A 161 -13.89 2.60 -18.60
N GLU A 162 -13.99 3.92 -18.55
CA GLU A 162 -12.97 4.82 -19.08
C GLU A 162 -11.61 4.64 -18.39
N ILE A 163 -11.62 4.43 -17.07
CA ILE A 163 -10.41 4.10 -16.30
C ILE A 163 -9.85 2.75 -16.73
N ASP A 164 -10.69 1.73 -16.86
CA ASP A 164 -10.28 0.38 -17.24
C ASP A 164 -9.61 0.36 -18.63
N GLU A 165 -10.20 1.01 -19.61
CA GLU A 165 -9.62 1.13 -20.96
C GLU A 165 -8.22 1.75 -20.90
N ARG A 166 -8.03 2.80 -20.12
CA ARG A 166 -6.73 3.46 -19.97
C ARG A 166 -5.73 2.59 -19.22
N ILE A 167 -6.14 1.90 -18.16
CA ILE A 167 -5.29 0.98 -17.42
C ILE A 167 -4.85 -0.19 -18.33
N ILE A 168 -5.77 -0.76 -19.09
CA ILE A 168 -5.46 -1.83 -20.04
C ILE A 168 -4.41 -1.35 -21.04
N LYS A 169 -4.63 -0.21 -21.68
CA LYS A 169 -3.70 0.38 -22.64
C LYS A 169 -2.32 0.63 -22.01
N ASP A 170 -2.26 1.19 -20.83
CA ASP A 170 -1.01 1.51 -20.15
C ASP A 170 -0.24 0.25 -19.70
N GLN A 171 -0.93 -0.70 -19.06
CA GLN A 171 -0.27 -1.86 -18.45
C GLN A 171 0.02 -3.01 -19.43
N ARG A 172 -0.64 -3.06 -20.61
CA ARG A 172 -0.47 -4.14 -21.58
C ARG A 172 0.99 -4.31 -22.01
N ARG A 173 1.71 -3.23 -22.26
CA ARG A 173 3.12 -3.24 -22.67
C ARG A 173 4.08 -3.83 -21.63
N PHE A 174 3.68 -3.84 -20.35
CA PHE A 174 4.47 -4.40 -19.24
C PHE A 174 4.00 -5.80 -18.83
N TYR A 175 2.96 -6.33 -19.48
CA TYR A 175 2.43 -7.63 -19.11
C TYR A 175 3.46 -8.74 -19.39
N PRO A 176 3.81 -9.60 -18.43
CA PRO A 176 5.01 -10.43 -18.51
C PRO A 176 4.88 -11.62 -19.46
N THR A 177 3.67 -11.98 -19.90
CA THR A 177 3.42 -13.23 -20.61
C THR A 177 2.25 -13.13 -21.60
N ASP A 178 2.33 -13.93 -22.67
CA ASP A 178 1.24 -14.13 -23.63
C ASP A 178 0.37 -15.35 -23.29
N LYS A 179 0.34 -15.74 -22.01
CA LYS A 179 -0.43 -16.87 -21.53
C LYS A 179 -1.53 -16.44 -20.58
N CYS A 180 -2.59 -17.26 -20.54
CA CYS A 180 -3.67 -17.09 -19.58
C CYS A 180 -3.16 -17.31 -18.16
N LEU A 181 -3.35 -16.32 -17.28
CA LEU A 181 -2.90 -16.38 -15.87
C LEU A 181 -3.48 -17.58 -15.10
N VAL A 182 -4.63 -18.12 -15.52
CA VAL A 182 -5.32 -19.23 -14.80
C VAL A 182 -4.98 -20.60 -15.36
N THR A 183 -4.84 -20.74 -16.68
CA THR A 183 -4.65 -22.04 -17.32
C THR A 183 -3.27 -22.23 -17.97
N GLY A 184 -2.51 -21.13 -18.14
CA GLY A 184 -1.27 -21.17 -18.90
C GLY A 184 -1.44 -21.34 -20.41
N GLU A 185 -2.66 -21.38 -20.93
CA GLU A 185 -2.93 -21.49 -22.36
C GLU A 185 -2.50 -20.21 -23.10
N PRO A 186 -2.02 -20.32 -24.34
CA PRO A 186 -1.67 -19.15 -25.12
C PRO A 186 -2.85 -18.19 -25.31
N LEU A 187 -2.59 -16.91 -25.22
CA LEU A 187 -3.55 -15.82 -25.50
C LEU A 187 -3.39 -15.30 -26.92
N VAL A 188 -2.23 -15.51 -27.53
CA VAL A 188 -1.95 -15.12 -28.90
C VAL A 188 -1.89 -16.36 -29.75
N GLU A 189 -2.76 -16.44 -30.77
CA GLU A 189 -2.80 -17.53 -31.75
C GLU A 189 -2.78 -16.95 -33.16
N ASN A 190 -1.89 -17.47 -34.00
CA ASN A 190 -1.71 -17.00 -35.40
C ASN A 190 -1.46 -15.48 -35.52
N GLY A 191 -0.82 -14.87 -34.50
CA GLY A 191 -0.56 -13.43 -34.45
C GLY A 191 -1.77 -12.59 -34.00
N GLN A 192 -2.88 -13.23 -33.67
CA GLN A 192 -4.07 -12.57 -33.13
C GLN A 192 -4.13 -12.71 -31.62
N ASP A 193 -4.28 -11.59 -30.92
CA ASP A 193 -4.51 -11.57 -29.47
C ASP A 193 -6.00 -11.83 -29.18
N ASN A 194 -6.27 -12.95 -28.50
CA ASN A 194 -7.60 -13.40 -28.14
C ASN A 194 -7.88 -13.29 -26.64
N ALA A 195 -7.07 -12.50 -25.92
CA ALA A 195 -7.23 -12.35 -24.49
C ALA A 195 -8.56 -11.71 -24.11
N THR A 196 -9.19 -12.27 -23.09
CA THR A 196 -10.22 -11.58 -22.30
C THR A 196 -9.51 -10.74 -21.24
N GLU A 197 -9.49 -9.44 -21.44
CA GLU A 197 -8.85 -8.50 -20.52
C GLU A 197 -9.85 -7.94 -19.52
N MET A 198 -9.41 -7.77 -18.29
CA MET A 198 -10.17 -7.12 -17.23
C MET A 198 -9.24 -6.37 -16.28
N VAL A 199 -9.78 -5.37 -15.60
CA VAL A 199 -9.08 -4.69 -14.51
C VAL A 199 -9.63 -5.17 -13.18
N PHE A 200 -8.73 -5.55 -12.29
CA PHE A 200 -9.06 -5.93 -10.93
C PHE A 200 -8.18 -5.16 -9.95
N GLY A 201 -8.78 -4.36 -9.08
CA GLY A 201 -8.03 -3.53 -8.13
C GLY A 201 -6.99 -2.61 -8.79
N ASN A 202 -7.29 -2.01 -9.96
CA ASN A 202 -6.39 -1.22 -10.80
C ASN A 202 -5.25 -2.02 -11.48
N ARG A 203 -5.32 -3.35 -11.48
CA ARG A 203 -4.36 -4.22 -12.16
C ARG A 203 -4.96 -4.84 -13.42
N LEU A 204 -4.23 -4.83 -14.52
CA LEU A 204 -4.59 -5.59 -15.73
C LEU A 204 -4.45 -7.08 -15.50
N ILE A 205 -5.48 -7.83 -15.82
CA ILE A 205 -5.52 -9.30 -15.81
C ILE A 205 -5.91 -9.79 -17.20
N ARG A 206 -5.12 -10.70 -17.78
CA ARG A 206 -5.34 -11.28 -19.11
C ARG A 206 -5.63 -12.78 -19.01
N LEU A 207 -6.75 -13.19 -19.56
CA LEU A 207 -7.32 -14.54 -19.45
C LEU A 207 -7.80 -15.05 -20.79
N CYS A 208 -7.85 -16.36 -21.00
CA CYS A 208 -8.32 -16.93 -22.28
C CYS A 208 -9.85 -16.92 -22.44
N CYS A 209 -10.63 -16.90 -21.32
CA CYS A 209 -12.08 -17.03 -21.43
C CYS A 209 -12.84 -16.62 -20.14
N LYS A 210 -14.18 -16.51 -20.25
CA LYS A 210 -15.07 -16.16 -19.11
C LYS A 210 -15.03 -17.15 -17.96
N MET A 211 -14.67 -18.43 -18.21
CA MET A 211 -14.52 -19.40 -17.11
C MET A 211 -13.29 -19.08 -16.26
N CYS A 212 -12.20 -18.65 -16.90
CA CYS A 212 -11.01 -18.20 -16.20
C CYS A 212 -11.25 -16.93 -15.38
N VAL A 213 -12.11 -16.02 -15.86
CA VAL A 213 -12.54 -14.84 -15.06
C VAL A 213 -13.19 -15.28 -13.76
N ARG A 214 -14.05 -16.33 -13.78
CA ARG A 214 -14.70 -16.84 -12.55
C ARG A 214 -13.68 -17.50 -11.62
N LYS A 215 -12.74 -18.26 -12.14
CA LYS A 215 -11.69 -18.90 -11.33
C LYS A 215 -10.77 -17.86 -10.70
N PHE A 216 -10.35 -16.85 -11.47
CA PHE A 216 -9.57 -15.73 -10.95
C PHE A 216 -10.28 -15.00 -9.82
N LYS A 217 -11.59 -14.67 -10.00
CA LYS A 217 -12.38 -13.98 -8.97
C LYS A 217 -12.61 -14.80 -7.70
N ALA A 218 -12.48 -16.12 -7.76
CA ALA A 218 -12.60 -17.00 -6.59
C ALA A 218 -11.35 -16.96 -5.68
N ASP A 219 -10.17 -16.71 -6.26
CA ASP A 219 -8.89 -16.62 -5.54
C ASP A 219 -7.95 -15.63 -6.21
N PRO A 220 -8.28 -14.32 -6.19
CA PRO A 220 -7.49 -13.32 -6.89
C PRO A 220 -6.08 -13.14 -6.30
N GLU A 221 -5.91 -13.36 -5.00
CA GLU A 221 -4.64 -13.16 -4.31
C GLU A 221 -3.55 -14.09 -4.85
N SER A 222 -3.83 -15.38 -4.95
CA SER A 222 -2.87 -16.36 -5.47
C SER A 222 -2.47 -16.05 -6.91
N PHE A 223 -3.43 -15.65 -7.75
CA PHE A 223 -3.15 -15.33 -9.15
C PHE A 223 -2.37 -14.01 -9.32
N ILE A 224 -2.68 -12.99 -8.52
CA ILE A 224 -1.94 -11.73 -8.55
C ILE A 224 -0.51 -11.94 -8.07
N LYS A 225 -0.31 -12.73 -7.01
CA LYS A 225 1.03 -13.09 -6.55
C LYS A 225 1.84 -13.80 -7.64
N ALA A 226 1.26 -14.77 -8.32
CA ALA A 226 1.91 -15.45 -9.44
C ALA A 226 2.25 -14.49 -10.59
N LEU A 227 1.33 -13.57 -10.93
CA LEU A 227 1.57 -12.53 -11.92
C LEU A 227 2.72 -11.59 -11.53
N ASP A 228 2.81 -11.24 -10.25
CA ASP A 228 3.91 -10.40 -9.75
C ASP A 228 5.24 -11.12 -9.83
N GLU A 229 5.30 -12.41 -9.47
CA GLU A 229 6.50 -13.24 -9.61
C GLU A 229 6.95 -13.32 -11.07
N GLU A 230 6.03 -13.56 -12.01
CA GLU A 230 6.33 -13.55 -13.46
C GLU A 230 6.81 -12.16 -13.95
N THR A 231 6.20 -11.09 -13.46
CA THR A 231 6.60 -9.71 -13.80
C THR A 231 8.01 -9.41 -13.31
N ILE A 232 8.32 -9.79 -12.08
CA ILE A 232 9.64 -9.62 -11.48
C ILE A 232 10.69 -10.40 -12.30
N GLU A 233 10.43 -11.66 -12.63
CA GLU A 233 11.35 -12.47 -13.42
C GLU A 233 11.60 -11.89 -14.80
N ALA A 234 10.54 -11.47 -15.50
CA ALA A 234 10.63 -10.91 -16.83
C ALA A 234 11.41 -9.59 -16.88
N GLN A 235 11.31 -8.75 -15.85
CA GLN A 235 11.89 -7.40 -15.84
C GLN A 235 13.22 -7.30 -15.07
N ARG A 236 13.50 -8.21 -14.13
CA ARG A 236 14.70 -8.16 -13.26
C ARG A 236 16.00 -8.14 -14.03
N LYS A 237 16.14 -9.00 -15.04
CA LYS A 237 17.40 -9.18 -15.79
C LYS A 237 17.84 -7.90 -16.49
N ASP A 238 16.87 -7.16 -17.03
CA ASP A 238 17.12 -5.98 -17.83
C ASP A 238 16.73 -4.68 -17.10
N TYR A 239 16.50 -4.76 -15.78
CA TYR A 239 16.06 -3.61 -15.00
C TYR A 239 16.95 -2.39 -15.24
N PRO A 240 16.37 -1.22 -15.57
CA PRO A 240 17.13 -0.12 -16.15
C PRO A 240 17.93 0.69 -15.14
N LEU A 241 17.57 0.65 -13.85
CA LEU A 241 18.15 1.49 -12.81
C LEU A 241 19.13 0.71 -11.94
N THR A 242 20.20 1.36 -11.52
CA THR A 242 21.20 0.85 -10.58
C THR A 242 20.98 1.34 -9.15
N ASP A 243 20.16 2.38 -9.01
CA ASP A 243 19.90 3.06 -7.76
C ASP A 243 18.43 3.02 -7.38
N CYS A 244 18.15 3.09 -6.09
CA CYS A 244 16.80 3.14 -5.54
C CYS A 244 16.11 4.46 -5.92
N VAL A 245 14.96 4.38 -6.59
CA VAL A 245 14.17 5.58 -7.00
C VAL A 245 13.70 6.45 -5.82
N VAL A 246 13.68 5.90 -4.61
CA VAL A 246 13.25 6.60 -3.40
C VAL A 246 14.42 7.18 -2.63
N GLY A 247 15.40 6.35 -2.30
CA GLY A 247 16.52 6.70 -1.43
C GLY A 247 17.76 7.17 -2.17
N GLY A 248 17.84 6.95 -3.50
CA GLY A 248 19.02 7.29 -4.31
C GLY A 248 20.27 6.44 -4.00
N GLY A 249 20.17 5.48 -3.08
CA GLY A 249 21.27 4.57 -2.78
C GLY A 249 21.38 3.43 -3.77
N ALA A 250 22.60 2.94 -4.04
CA ALA A 250 22.82 1.84 -4.96
C ALA A 250 22.02 0.59 -4.53
N LEU A 251 21.38 -0.06 -5.49
CA LEU A 251 20.68 -1.32 -5.26
C LEU A 251 21.70 -2.40 -4.83
N GLY A 252 21.40 -3.10 -3.73
CA GLY A 252 22.30 -4.07 -3.14
C GLY A 252 23.26 -3.50 -2.09
N SER A 253 23.33 -2.21 -1.87
CA SER A 253 24.20 -1.59 -0.85
C SER A 253 23.78 -1.89 0.59
N MET A 254 22.52 -2.25 0.79
CA MET A 254 21.93 -2.58 2.11
C MET A 254 21.44 -4.03 2.21
N GLY A 255 21.92 -4.92 1.37
CA GLY A 255 21.46 -6.30 1.20
C GLY A 255 20.72 -6.49 -0.11
N ASP A 256 20.04 -7.63 -0.27
CA ASP A 256 19.27 -7.88 -1.49
C ASP A 256 18.18 -6.81 -1.69
N PRO A 257 18.05 -6.25 -2.90
CA PRO A 257 17.02 -5.26 -3.19
C PRO A 257 15.62 -5.79 -2.90
N VAL A 258 14.81 -4.97 -2.27
CA VAL A 258 13.38 -5.25 -2.12
C VAL A 258 12.71 -5.00 -3.47
N GLU A 259 11.94 -5.97 -3.92
CA GLU A 259 11.24 -5.94 -5.21
C GLU A 259 9.74 -5.86 -4.98
N MET A 260 9.08 -4.96 -5.70
CA MET A 260 7.63 -4.84 -5.71
C MET A 260 7.15 -4.56 -7.11
N VAL A 261 5.91 -4.94 -7.39
CA VAL A 261 5.25 -4.62 -8.67
C VAL A 261 4.20 -3.57 -8.44
N VAL A 262 4.19 -2.54 -9.27
CA VAL A 262 3.16 -1.49 -9.27
C VAL A 262 2.71 -1.24 -10.71
N ALA A 263 1.44 -1.45 -10.98
CA ALA A 263 0.84 -1.29 -12.31
C ALA A 263 1.63 -2.03 -13.42
N GLY A 264 2.08 -3.25 -13.12
CA GLY A 264 2.84 -4.08 -14.05
C GLY A 264 4.32 -3.75 -14.17
N ARG A 265 4.83 -2.75 -13.42
CA ARG A 265 6.25 -2.37 -13.42
C ARG A 265 6.95 -2.93 -12.21
N LEU A 266 8.09 -3.58 -12.41
CA LEU A 266 9.01 -3.89 -11.35
C LEU A 266 9.63 -2.60 -10.81
N ILE A 267 9.55 -2.40 -9.50
CA ILE A 267 10.27 -1.35 -8.78
C ILE A 267 11.23 -2.01 -7.81
N ARG A 268 12.53 -1.69 -7.88
CA ARG A 268 13.56 -2.21 -7.00
C ARG A 268 14.01 -1.13 -6.02
N LEU A 269 14.04 -1.48 -4.75
CA LEU A 269 14.32 -0.58 -3.64
C LEU A 269 15.55 -1.04 -2.86
N CYS A 270 16.29 -0.11 -2.27
CA CYS A 270 17.43 -0.45 -1.44
C CYS A 270 17.06 -1.12 -0.10
N CYS A 271 15.83 -0.87 0.40
CA CYS A 271 15.30 -1.47 1.63
C CYS A 271 13.77 -1.35 1.70
N ALA A 272 13.13 -2.13 2.59
CA ALA A 272 11.68 -2.12 2.80
C ALA A 272 11.13 -0.76 3.30
N GLY A 273 11.93 0.06 3.97
CA GLY A 273 11.54 1.39 4.41
C GLY A 273 11.18 2.36 3.28
N CYS A 274 11.51 2.02 2.03
CA CYS A 274 11.16 2.81 0.85
C CYS A 274 9.74 2.53 0.30
N GLU A 275 9.15 1.37 0.59
CA GLU A 275 7.83 0.97 0.07
C GLU A 275 6.69 1.97 0.39
N PRO A 276 6.58 2.50 1.64
CA PRO A 276 5.51 3.45 1.95
C PRO A 276 5.52 4.70 1.08
N LYS A 277 6.69 5.13 0.62
CA LYS A 277 6.80 6.29 -0.27
C LYS A 277 6.29 5.98 -1.68
N ILE A 278 6.54 4.77 -2.18
CA ILE A 278 5.96 4.32 -3.46
C ILE A 278 4.43 4.35 -3.38
N LYS A 279 3.87 3.79 -2.30
CA LYS A 279 2.40 3.73 -2.10
C LYS A 279 1.76 5.12 -1.97
N SER A 280 2.47 6.10 -1.37
CA SER A 280 1.95 7.46 -1.21
C SER A 280 1.94 8.26 -2.52
N ASP A 281 2.95 8.08 -3.38
CA ASP A 281 3.06 8.80 -4.66
C ASP A 281 3.54 7.86 -5.78
N PRO A 282 2.71 6.89 -6.19
CA PRO A 282 3.09 5.87 -7.16
C PRO A 282 3.42 6.45 -8.54
N LEU A 283 2.71 7.48 -8.98
CA LEU A 283 2.91 8.10 -10.29
C LEU A 283 4.32 8.65 -10.47
N LYS A 284 4.86 9.31 -9.44
CA LYS A 284 6.21 9.84 -9.46
C LYS A 284 7.25 8.77 -9.75
N TYR A 285 7.16 7.65 -9.04
CA TYR A 285 8.15 6.58 -9.13
C TYR A 285 7.97 5.71 -10.35
N ILE A 286 6.73 5.47 -10.78
CA ILE A 286 6.42 4.83 -12.06
C ILE A 286 7.02 5.65 -13.21
N ALA A 287 6.83 6.97 -13.23
CA ALA A 287 7.39 7.83 -14.26
C ALA A 287 8.92 7.75 -14.35
N MET A 288 9.62 7.64 -13.20
CA MET A 288 11.07 7.44 -13.19
C MET A 288 11.50 6.10 -13.80
N VAL A 289 10.80 5.03 -13.48
CA VAL A 289 11.06 3.69 -14.02
C VAL A 289 10.73 3.63 -15.51
N ASP A 290 9.58 4.19 -15.92
CA ASP A 290 9.16 4.24 -17.33
C ASP A 290 10.15 5.06 -18.18
N ALA A 291 10.63 6.21 -17.68
CA ALA A 291 11.65 7.01 -18.35
C ALA A 291 12.94 6.19 -18.59
N ALA A 292 13.40 5.47 -17.58
CA ALA A 292 14.59 4.64 -17.71
C ALA A 292 14.41 3.45 -18.67
N TRP A 293 13.21 2.85 -18.72
CA TRP A 293 12.88 1.83 -19.73
C TRP A 293 12.84 2.41 -21.14
N ASN A 294 12.26 3.60 -21.32
CA ASN A 294 12.18 4.28 -22.60
C ASN A 294 13.59 4.61 -23.14
N GLU A 295 14.51 5.05 -22.30
CA GLU A 295 15.92 5.28 -22.67
C GLU A 295 16.60 4.01 -23.20
N ARG A 296 16.19 2.84 -22.73
CA ARG A 296 16.67 1.54 -23.21
C ARG A 296 15.90 1.02 -24.45
N GLY A 297 14.91 1.75 -24.92
CA GLY A 297 14.08 1.33 -26.06
C GLY A 297 13.18 0.12 -25.76
N LYS A 298 12.86 -0.14 -24.48
CA LYS A 298 11.97 -1.22 -24.03
C LYS A 298 10.65 -0.65 -23.52
N PHE A 299 9.58 -1.41 -23.69
CA PHE A 299 8.24 -1.05 -23.22
C PHE A 299 7.75 0.34 -23.68
N MET A 300 8.16 0.73 -24.90
CA MET A 300 7.71 1.99 -25.49
C MET A 300 6.18 2.03 -25.58
N PRO A 301 5.55 3.20 -25.33
CA PRO A 301 4.12 3.35 -25.57
C PRO A 301 3.84 3.10 -27.05
N GLU A 302 2.73 2.40 -27.34
CA GLU A 302 2.24 2.29 -28.71
C GLU A 302 2.02 3.72 -29.23
N HIS A 303 2.64 4.05 -30.36
CA HIS A 303 2.33 5.30 -31.05
C HIS A 303 0.88 5.19 -31.51
N ASP A 304 0.03 6.09 -31.02
CA ASP A 304 -1.26 6.33 -31.66
C ASP A 304 -0.92 6.90 -33.05
N ASP A 305 -0.90 6.05 -34.06
CA ASP A 305 -0.85 6.51 -35.45
C ASP A 305 -2.05 7.43 -35.60
N ALA A 306 -1.74 8.72 -35.61
CA ALA A 306 -2.70 9.78 -35.81
C ALA A 306 -3.54 9.42 -37.02
N HIS A 307 -4.84 9.38 -36.86
CA HIS A 307 -5.78 9.35 -37.97
C HIS A 307 -5.32 10.36 -39.00
N GLY A 308 -4.82 9.85 -40.13
CA GLY A 308 -4.57 10.65 -41.32
C GLY A 308 -5.84 11.41 -41.66
N SER A 309 -5.79 12.70 -41.46
CA SER A 309 -6.75 13.63 -42.02
C SER A 309 -6.57 13.62 -43.53
N ASP A 310 -7.24 12.69 -44.21
CA ASP A 310 -7.49 12.83 -45.64
C ASP A 310 -8.44 14.02 -45.86
N HIS A 311 -7.87 15.20 -45.87
CA HIS A 311 -8.48 16.33 -46.56
C HIS A 311 -8.33 16.08 -48.05
N ALA A 312 -9.33 15.45 -48.65
CA ALA A 312 -9.51 15.49 -50.05
C ALA A 312 -9.76 16.93 -50.48
N ASP A 313 -8.78 17.51 -51.12
CA ASP A 313 -8.90 18.76 -51.86
C ASP A 313 -9.98 18.60 -52.94
N HIS A 314 -11.09 19.25 -52.75
CA HIS A 314 -12.10 19.50 -53.76
C HIS A 314 -11.69 20.76 -54.54
N ASP A 315 -10.79 20.56 -55.49
CA ASP A 315 -10.55 21.58 -56.53
C ASP A 315 -11.52 21.43 -57.68
N GLY A 316 -12.18 22.52 -58.00
CA GLY A 316 -12.39 22.99 -59.34
C GLY A 316 -13.61 22.50 -60.11
N HIS A 317 -14.70 23.25 -60.01
CA HIS A 317 -15.62 23.37 -61.13
C HIS A 317 -15.35 24.68 -61.84
N PRO A 318 -15.04 24.66 -63.17
CA PRO A 318 -15.12 25.85 -64.00
C PRO A 318 -16.55 26.04 -64.50
N HIS A 319 -17.02 27.27 -64.41
CA HIS A 319 -18.22 27.76 -65.08
C HIS A 319 -17.93 27.96 -66.59
N GLU A 320 -18.78 27.40 -67.44
CA GLU A 320 -19.31 28.00 -68.65
C GLU A 320 -20.80 27.76 -68.76
#